data_86e69ec83b8d31b14b572d64edc3c3b3
#
_entry.id   86e69ec83b8d31b14b572d64edc3c3b3
#
_cell.length_a   1.000
_cell.length_b   1.000
_cell.length_c   1.000
_cell.angle_alpha   90.00
_cell.angle_beta   90.00
_cell.angle_gamma   90.00
#
_symmetry.space_group_name_H-M   'P 1'
#
loop_
_entity.id
_entity.type
_entity.pdbx_description
1 polymer ?
#
loop_
_entity_poly.entity_id
_entity_poly.type
_entity_poly.pdbx_seq_one_letter_code
_entity_poly.pdbx_strand_id
1 'polypeptide(L)'
;RALLVGAMARVRGLLGDPASDAPTILRDLQPGDLGWIAHRQGLLYAAEYGFDTGFEALVAEILAGFVRDLDPARAAAWIAERDGAVAGSVFLVPAGGAEGVGKLRLLYVEPSARGQGLGRRLTDSCIAGARERGYRQLTLWTNDVLTSARRIYAQAGFRLVEAAPHRSFGQDLVGETWMLDL
;
A
#
# COMPACT_ATOMS: atom_id res chain seq x y z
N ARG A 1 13.21 13.42 -20.55
CA ARG A 1 14.25 13.34 -19.48
C ARG A 1 13.84 12.37 -18.37
N ALA A 2 12.62 12.41 -17.83
CA ALA A 2 12.15 11.54 -16.76
C ALA A 2 12.20 10.03 -17.11
N LEU A 3 11.78 9.66 -18.34
CA LEU A 3 11.82 8.27 -18.83
C LEU A 3 13.25 7.70 -18.89
N LEU A 4 14.23 8.52 -19.25
CA LEU A 4 15.64 8.10 -19.33
C LEU A 4 16.22 7.88 -17.93
N VAL A 5 15.91 8.77 -16.98
CA VAL A 5 16.33 8.65 -15.57
C VAL A 5 15.76 7.38 -14.93
N GLY A 6 14.47 7.09 -15.17
CA GLY A 6 13.84 5.87 -14.67
C GLY A 6 14.40 4.58 -15.29
N ALA A 7 14.75 4.61 -16.59
CA ALA A 7 15.40 3.47 -17.24
C ALA A 7 16.81 3.23 -16.70
N MET A 8 17.58 4.29 -16.47
CA MET A 8 18.92 4.19 -15.89
C MET A 8 18.91 3.74 -14.43
N ALA A 9 17.92 4.15 -13.64
CA ALA A 9 17.75 3.66 -12.26
C ALA A 9 17.50 2.15 -12.22
N ARG A 10 16.71 1.61 -13.15
CA ARG A 10 16.48 0.16 -13.29
C ARG A 10 17.76 -0.58 -13.69
N VAL A 11 18.52 -0.04 -14.62
CA VAL A 11 19.80 -0.63 -15.05
C VAL A 11 20.80 -0.66 -13.89
N ARG A 12 20.91 0.41 -13.11
CA ARG A 12 21.75 0.47 -11.91
C ARG A 12 21.35 -0.60 -10.88
N GLY A 13 20.05 -0.74 -10.59
CA GLY A 13 19.56 -1.78 -9.69
C GLY A 13 19.91 -3.21 -10.14
N LEU A 14 19.93 -3.46 -11.46
CA LEU A 14 20.33 -4.74 -12.03
C LEU A 14 21.85 -4.98 -11.98
N LEU A 15 22.66 -3.92 -11.97
CA LEU A 15 24.11 -3.97 -11.91
C LEU A 15 24.67 -4.03 -10.47
N GLY A 16 23.79 -4.06 -9.46
CA GLY A 16 24.22 -4.16 -8.06
C GLY A 16 24.80 -2.86 -7.48
N ASP A 17 24.48 -1.73 -8.10
CA ASP A 17 24.85 -0.43 -7.53
C ASP A 17 24.20 -0.28 -6.13
N PRO A 18 24.93 0.22 -5.12
CA PRO A 18 24.38 0.41 -3.78
C PRO A 18 23.11 1.27 -3.86
N ALA A 19 22.15 0.92 -2.99
CA ALA A 19 20.90 1.67 -2.90
C ALA A 19 21.19 3.18 -2.92
N SER A 20 20.58 3.90 -3.86
CA SER A 20 20.75 5.34 -3.96
C SER A 20 20.51 6.00 -2.60
N ASP A 21 21.42 6.87 -2.18
CA ASP A 21 21.29 7.70 -0.97
C ASP A 21 20.24 8.80 -1.12
N ALA A 22 19.54 8.87 -2.26
CA ALA A 22 18.51 9.87 -2.48
C ALA A 22 17.37 9.70 -1.46
N PRO A 23 16.91 10.81 -0.88
CA PRO A 23 15.83 10.78 0.09
C PRO A 23 14.53 10.29 -0.58
N THR A 24 13.83 9.39 0.07
CA THR A 24 12.47 9.04 -0.35
C THR A 24 11.53 10.16 0.07
N ILE A 25 10.80 10.73 -0.88
CA ILE A 25 9.75 11.71 -0.63
C ILE A 25 8.37 11.05 -0.64
N LEU A 26 7.40 11.63 0.05
CA LEU A 26 5.99 11.28 -0.10
C LEU A 26 5.29 12.40 -0.86
N ARG A 27 4.52 12.03 -1.87
CA ARG A 27 3.76 12.96 -2.71
C ARG A 27 2.34 12.46 -2.97
N ASP A 28 1.52 13.33 -3.45
CA ASP A 28 0.17 12.99 -3.90
C ASP A 28 0.18 12.10 -5.16
N LEU A 29 -0.96 11.48 -5.42
CA LEU A 29 -1.21 10.64 -6.58
C LEU A 29 -1.08 11.44 -7.88
N GLN A 30 -0.42 10.87 -8.88
CA GLN A 30 -0.22 11.46 -10.20
C GLN A 30 -0.67 10.51 -11.33
N PRO A 31 -0.97 11.03 -12.54
CA PRO A 31 -1.23 10.18 -13.69
C PRO A 31 -0.11 9.18 -13.94
N GLY A 32 -0.48 7.90 -14.11
CA GLY A 32 0.44 6.78 -14.29
C GLY A 32 0.66 5.93 -13.03
N ASP A 33 0.47 6.49 -11.83
CA ASP A 33 0.70 5.76 -10.57
C ASP A 33 -0.26 4.57 -10.41
N LEU A 34 -1.54 4.73 -10.79
CA LEU A 34 -2.53 3.66 -10.66
C LEU A 34 -2.12 2.41 -11.45
N GLY A 35 -1.77 2.61 -12.72
CA GLY A 35 -1.33 1.52 -13.59
C GLY A 35 -0.04 0.89 -13.08
N TRP A 36 0.89 1.70 -12.58
CA TRP A 36 2.12 1.21 -11.98
C TRP A 36 1.84 0.36 -10.73
N ILE A 37 1.00 0.84 -9.81
CA ILE A 37 0.66 0.14 -8.57
C ILE A 37 -0.03 -1.20 -8.87
N ALA A 38 -1.02 -1.23 -9.78
CA ALA A 38 -1.69 -2.46 -10.16
C ALA A 38 -0.71 -3.48 -10.75
N HIS A 39 0.09 -3.06 -11.73
CA HIS A 39 1.09 -3.90 -12.38
C HIS A 39 2.11 -4.46 -11.37
N ARG A 40 2.66 -3.61 -10.50
CA ARG A 40 3.70 -4.06 -9.57
C ARG A 40 3.17 -4.99 -8.50
N GLN A 41 1.99 -4.70 -7.95
CA GLN A 41 1.37 -5.59 -6.98
C GLN A 41 0.99 -6.93 -7.62
N GLY A 42 0.40 -6.94 -8.83
CA GLY A 42 0.10 -8.17 -9.56
C GLY A 42 1.34 -9.06 -9.71
N LEU A 43 2.43 -8.52 -10.26
CA LEU A 43 3.66 -9.26 -10.47
C LEU A 43 4.30 -9.77 -9.17
N LEU A 44 4.42 -8.91 -8.16
CA LEU A 44 5.13 -9.28 -6.94
C LEU A 44 4.34 -10.25 -6.07
N TYR A 45 3.03 -10.07 -5.96
CA TYR A 45 2.22 -10.98 -5.17
C TYR A 45 2.08 -12.36 -5.85
N ALA A 46 2.09 -12.41 -7.19
CA ALA A 46 2.20 -13.68 -7.91
C ALA A 46 3.55 -14.37 -7.63
N ALA A 47 4.66 -13.63 -7.67
CA ALA A 47 5.99 -14.17 -7.47
C ALA A 47 6.27 -14.57 -6.00
N GLU A 48 5.82 -13.77 -5.02
CA GLU A 48 6.13 -13.96 -3.61
C GLU A 48 5.12 -14.87 -2.89
N TYR A 49 3.84 -14.88 -3.32
CA TYR A 49 2.75 -15.58 -2.62
C TYR A 49 1.96 -16.53 -3.52
N GLY A 50 2.25 -16.59 -4.83
CA GLY A 50 1.52 -17.44 -5.77
C GLY A 50 0.09 -16.97 -6.06
N PHE A 51 -0.20 -15.66 -5.86
CA PHE A 51 -1.53 -15.12 -6.13
C PHE A 51 -1.80 -15.07 -7.63
N ASP A 52 -3.01 -15.40 -8.03
CA ASP A 52 -3.45 -15.36 -9.41
C ASP A 52 -3.90 -13.95 -9.87
N THR A 53 -4.35 -13.85 -11.14
CA THR A 53 -4.83 -12.58 -11.74
C THR A 53 -6.04 -11.99 -11.02
N GLY A 54 -6.76 -12.76 -10.19
CA GLY A 54 -7.85 -12.26 -9.36
C GLY A 54 -7.39 -11.22 -8.34
N PHE A 55 -6.14 -11.34 -7.84
CA PHE A 55 -5.56 -10.33 -6.98
C PHE A 55 -5.27 -9.02 -7.73
N GLU A 56 -4.72 -9.09 -8.93
CA GLU A 56 -4.49 -7.91 -9.77
C GLU A 56 -5.81 -7.19 -10.11
N ALA A 57 -6.86 -7.96 -10.45
CA ALA A 57 -8.19 -7.41 -10.69
C ALA A 57 -8.75 -6.68 -9.46
N LEU A 58 -8.61 -7.26 -8.27
CA LEU A 58 -9.01 -6.61 -7.01
C LEU A 58 -8.26 -5.28 -6.78
N VAL A 59 -6.95 -5.26 -7.00
CA VAL A 59 -6.15 -4.03 -6.88
C VAL A 59 -6.65 -2.97 -7.86
N ALA A 60 -6.89 -3.34 -9.13
CA ALA A 60 -7.40 -2.44 -10.15
C ALA A 60 -8.78 -1.86 -9.78
N GLU A 61 -9.69 -2.68 -9.26
CA GLU A 61 -11.01 -2.23 -8.77
C GLU A 61 -10.89 -1.23 -7.62
N ILE A 62 -10.01 -1.50 -6.64
CA ILE A 62 -9.77 -0.59 -5.52
C ILE A 62 -9.25 0.76 -6.02
N LEU A 63 -8.30 0.76 -6.94
CA LEU A 63 -7.70 1.96 -7.50
C LEU A 63 -8.71 2.76 -8.35
N ALA A 64 -9.48 2.09 -9.19
CA ALA A 64 -10.53 2.72 -9.99
C ALA A 64 -11.64 3.32 -9.09
N GLY A 65 -12.05 2.58 -8.05
CA GLY A 65 -13.00 3.06 -7.04
C GLY A 65 -12.48 4.28 -6.29
N PHE A 66 -11.21 4.28 -5.90
CA PHE A 66 -10.60 5.42 -5.21
C PHE A 66 -10.72 6.73 -6.02
N VAL A 67 -10.43 6.69 -7.32
CA VAL A 67 -10.48 7.90 -8.16
C VAL A 67 -11.92 8.31 -8.48
N ARG A 68 -12.79 7.33 -8.75
CA ARG A 68 -14.20 7.60 -9.05
C ARG A 68 -14.94 8.24 -7.88
N ASP A 69 -14.65 7.75 -6.66
CA ASP A 69 -15.40 8.11 -5.46
C ASP A 69 -14.58 9.07 -4.56
N LEU A 70 -13.54 9.72 -5.13
CA LEU A 70 -12.61 10.57 -4.39
C LEU A 70 -13.29 11.78 -3.79
N ASP A 71 -13.33 11.79 -2.47
CA ASP A 71 -13.63 12.97 -1.66
C ASP A 71 -12.36 13.36 -0.86
N PRO A 72 -11.66 14.44 -1.22
CA PRO A 72 -10.42 14.84 -0.54
C PRO A 72 -10.58 15.14 0.95
N ALA A 73 -11.80 15.47 1.40
CA ALA A 73 -12.08 15.66 2.82
C ALA A 73 -12.07 14.33 3.60
N ARG A 74 -12.21 13.20 2.91
CA ARG A 74 -12.34 11.87 3.53
C ARG A 74 -11.33 10.84 3.04
N ALA A 75 -10.71 11.07 1.88
CA ALA A 75 -9.79 10.12 1.25
C ALA A 75 -8.46 10.79 0.89
N ALA A 76 -7.38 10.01 0.87
CA ALA A 76 -6.06 10.46 0.45
C ALA A 76 -5.20 9.27 -0.03
N ALA A 77 -4.17 9.58 -0.79
CA ALA A 77 -3.14 8.62 -1.16
C ALA A 77 -1.76 9.25 -0.94
N TRP A 78 -0.82 8.45 -0.49
CA TRP A 78 0.59 8.83 -0.38
C TRP A 78 1.41 7.90 -1.25
N ILE A 79 2.13 8.48 -2.19
CA ILE A 79 3.03 7.79 -3.08
C ILE A 79 4.45 8.08 -2.64
N ALA A 80 5.19 7.04 -2.30
CA ALA A 80 6.62 7.17 -2.02
C ALA A 80 7.40 7.16 -3.33
N GLU A 81 8.25 8.16 -3.51
CA GLU A 81 9.11 8.30 -4.69
C GLU A 81 10.57 8.43 -4.27
N ARG A 82 11.46 7.74 -4.97
CA ARG A 82 12.92 7.84 -4.83
C ARG A 82 13.54 7.87 -6.22
N ASP A 83 14.43 8.82 -6.48
CA ASP A 83 15.10 8.99 -7.79
C ASP A 83 14.13 9.08 -8.97
N GLY A 84 12.95 9.69 -8.78
CA GLY A 84 11.92 9.80 -9.81
C GLY A 84 11.19 8.48 -10.13
N ALA A 85 11.37 7.44 -9.30
CA ALA A 85 10.68 6.17 -9.43
C ALA A 85 9.76 5.92 -8.21
N VAL A 86 8.59 5.37 -8.45
CA VAL A 86 7.69 4.98 -7.35
C VAL A 86 8.31 3.84 -6.56
N ALA A 87 8.39 4.01 -5.25
CA ALA A 87 8.97 3.06 -4.30
C ALA A 87 7.94 2.44 -3.34
N GLY A 88 6.73 2.99 -3.29
CA GLY A 88 5.66 2.46 -2.45
C GLY A 88 4.40 3.32 -2.48
N SER A 89 3.34 2.83 -1.86
CA SER A 89 2.05 3.52 -1.78
C SER A 89 1.28 3.15 -0.53
N VAL A 90 0.35 4.01 -0.12
CA VAL A 90 -0.72 3.70 0.82
C VAL A 90 -1.92 4.60 0.52
N PHE A 91 -3.12 4.08 0.76
CA PHE A 91 -4.38 4.78 0.53
C PHE A 91 -5.22 4.82 1.80
N LEU A 92 -5.89 5.93 2.02
CA LEU A 92 -6.94 6.12 3.03
C LEU A 92 -8.26 6.33 2.31
N VAL A 93 -9.28 5.59 2.69
CA VAL A 93 -10.66 5.74 2.20
C VAL A 93 -11.65 5.61 3.37
N PRO A 94 -12.90 6.06 3.24
CA PRO A 94 -13.96 5.68 4.18
C PRO A 94 -14.12 4.17 4.25
N ALA A 95 -14.35 3.61 5.44
CA ALA A 95 -14.51 2.16 5.59
C ALA A 95 -15.82 1.61 4.99
N GLY A 96 -16.82 2.49 4.79
CA GLY A 96 -18.18 2.08 4.46
C GLY A 96 -18.91 1.52 5.69
N GLY A 97 -20.23 1.77 5.79
CA GLY A 97 -21.09 1.20 6.83
C GLY A 97 -20.99 1.81 8.23
N ALA A 98 -19.85 2.36 8.65
CA ALA A 98 -19.68 2.99 9.95
C ALA A 98 -19.16 4.43 9.81
N GLU A 99 -19.87 5.39 10.40
CA GLU A 99 -19.43 6.78 10.44
C GLU A 99 -18.20 6.95 11.34
N GLY A 100 -17.24 7.75 10.90
CA GLY A 100 -16.01 8.01 11.66
C GLY A 100 -14.96 6.89 11.60
N VAL A 101 -15.12 5.91 10.72
CA VAL A 101 -14.12 4.84 10.49
C VAL A 101 -13.47 5.01 9.11
N GLY A 102 -12.14 5.18 9.10
CA GLY A 102 -11.32 5.14 7.88
C GLY A 102 -10.82 3.73 7.60
N LYS A 103 -10.38 3.49 6.37
CA LYS A 103 -9.77 2.22 5.96
C LYS A 103 -8.45 2.45 5.25
N LEU A 104 -7.39 1.85 5.78
CA LEU A 104 -6.09 1.77 5.13
C LEU A 104 -6.13 0.70 4.04
N ARG A 105 -5.67 1.04 2.84
CA ARG A 105 -5.61 0.14 1.69
C ARG A 105 -4.29 0.24 0.96
N LEU A 106 -3.95 -0.80 0.21
CA LEU A 106 -2.84 -0.85 -0.75
C LEU A 106 -1.52 -0.34 -0.17
N LEU A 107 -1.20 -0.72 1.09
CA LEU A 107 0.15 -0.55 1.61
C LEU A 107 1.09 -1.44 0.80
N TYR A 108 1.98 -0.81 0.08
CA TYR A 108 2.93 -1.47 -0.80
C TYR A 108 4.31 -0.84 -0.69
N VAL A 109 5.36 -1.65 -0.71
CA VAL A 109 6.75 -1.21 -0.74
C VAL A 109 7.53 -2.07 -1.73
N GLU A 110 8.19 -1.42 -2.69
CA GLU A 110 9.10 -2.07 -3.64
C GLU A 110 10.18 -2.85 -2.92
N PRO A 111 10.56 -4.05 -3.41
CA PRO A 111 11.61 -4.86 -2.79
C PRO A 111 12.91 -4.10 -2.52
N SER A 112 13.33 -3.23 -3.46
CA SER A 112 14.54 -2.40 -3.33
C SER A 112 14.46 -1.33 -2.24
N ALA A 113 13.26 -1.02 -1.74
CA ALA A 113 13.02 -0.03 -0.68
C ALA A 113 12.63 -0.65 0.66
N ARG A 114 12.55 -2.00 0.74
CA ARG A 114 12.24 -2.73 1.99
C ARG A 114 13.39 -2.64 2.99
N GLY A 115 13.10 -2.87 4.26
CA GLY A 115 14.10 -2.85 5.33
C GLY A 115 14.57 -1.45 5.75
N GLN A 116 14.09 -0.39 5.09
CA GLN A 116 14.50 1.00 5.32
C GLN A 116 13.41 1.84 6.03
N GLY A 117 12.44 1.19 6.66
CA GLY A 117 11.37 1.86 7.41
C GLY A 117 10.25 2.47 6.55
N LEU A 118 10.30 2.36 5.21
CA LEU A 118 9.32 3.01 4.33
C LEU A 118 7.88 2.56 4.58
N GLY A 119 7.66 1.26 4.79
CA GLY A 119 6.31 0.74 5.10
C GLY A 119 5.74 1.33 6.39
N ARG A 120 6.57 1.50 7.43
CA ARG A 120 6.18 2.18 8.66
C ARG A 120 5.84 3.65 8.39
N ARG A 121 6.69 4.37 7.68
CA ARG A 121 6.47 5.79 7.34
C ARG A 121 5.16 5.99 6.55
N LEU A 122 4.86 5.13 5.58
CA LEU A 122 3.60 5.17 4.84
C LEU A 122 2.39 4.92 5.77
N THR A 123 2.48 3.92 6.64
CA THR A 123 1.43 3.62 7.62
C THR A 123 1.20 4.81 8.57
N ASP A 124 2.27 5.41 9.10
CA ASP A 124 2.20 6.57 9.99
C ASP A 124 1.58 7.78 9.27
N SER A 125 1.88 8.01 7.98
CA SER A 125 1.26 9.06 7.17
C SER A 125 -0.25 8.83 6.98
N CYS A 126 -0.65 7.58 6.75
CA CYS A 126 -2.06 7.22 6.65
C CYS A 126 -2.81 7.46 7.98
N ILE A 127 -2.20 7.11 9.11
CA ILE A 127 -2.75 7.35 10.46
C ILE A 127 -2.89 8.85 10.73
N ALA A 128 -1.86 9.64 10.44
CA ALA A 128 -1.91 11.11 10.59
C ALA A 128 -3.01 11.72 9.73
N GLY A 129 -3.07 11.34 8.45
CA GLY A 129 -4.10 11.82 7.52
C GLY A 129 -5.52 11.39 7.90
N ALA A 130 -5.69 10.25 8.57
CA ALA A 130 -6.98 9.83 9.11
C ALA A 130 -7.42 10.72 10.28
N ARG A 131 -6.50 11.04 11.20
CA ARG A 131 -6.76 11.98 12.31
C ARG A 131 -7.14 13.37 11.81
N GLU A 132 -6.39 13.91 10.84
CA GLU A 132 -6.66 15.21 10.22
C GLU A 132 -8.05 15.30 9.58
N ARG A 133 -8.57 14.16 9.08
CA ARG A 133 -9.91 14.04 8.47
C ARG A 133 -11.01 13.69 9.47
N GLY A 134 -10.70 13.68 10.77
CA GLY A 134 -11.68 13.46 11.84
C GLY A 134 -12.13 12.01 12.00
N TYR A 135 -11.42 11.05 11.45
CA TYR A 135 -11.68 9.64 11.76
C TYR A 135 -11.33 9.34 13.22
N ARG A 136 -12.16 8.53 13.85
CA ARG A 136 -11.96 8.05 15.23
C ARG A 136 -11.29 6.69 15.29
N GLN A 137 -11.44 5.94 14.20
CA GLN A 137 -10.87 4.59 14.07
C GLN A 137 -10.33 4.42 12.66
N LEU A 138 -9.32 3.58 12.53
CA LEU A 138 -8.79 3.13 11.26
C LEU A 138 -8.82 1.61 11.21
N THR A 139 -9.41 1.05 10.16
CA THR A 139 -9.41 -0.39 9.91
C THR A 139 -8.54 -0.74 8.72
N LEU A 140 -8.15 -1.99 8.62
CA LEU A 140 -7.53 -2.58 7.43
C LEU A 140 -7.91 -4.06 7.34
N TRP A 141 -7.76 -4.62 6.16
CA TRP A 141 -7.88 -6.04 5.91
C TRP A 141 -6.62 -6.55 5.22
N THR A 142 -6.12 -7.72 5.64
CA THR A 142 -4.90 -8.33 5.12
C THR A 142 -5.01 -9.85 5.14
N ASN A 143 -3.99 -10.56 4.64
CA ASN A 143 -3.89 -12.01 4.75
C ASN A 143 -2.75 -12.39 5.71
N ASP A 144 -2.89 -13.51 6.38
CA ASP A 144 -1.94 -14.05 7.35
C ASP A 144 -0.53 -14.27 6.78
N VAL A 145 -0.44 -14.63 5.48
CA VAL A 145 0.84 -14.83 4.77
C VAL A 145 1.65 -13.53 4.62
N LEU A 146 1.00 -12.35 4.72
CA LEU A 146 1.66 -11.05 4.58
C LEU A 146 2.37 -10.63 5.88
N THR A 147 3.30 -11.42 6.35
CA THR A 147 3.93 -11.32 7.68
C THR A 147 4.62 -9.97 7.92
N SER A 148 5.25 -9.39 6.90
CA SER A 148 5.91 -8.08 7.01
C SER A 148 4.89 -6.95 7.23
N ALA A 149 3.77 -6.95 6.53
CA ALA A 149 2.70 -5.97 6.69
C ALA A 149 2.05 -6.10 8.08
N ARG A 150 1.74 -7.32 8.52
CA ARG A 150 1.21 -7.60 9.87
C ARG A 150 2.11 -7.05 10.98
N ARG A 151 3.43 -7.20 10.85
CA ARG A 151 4.40 -6.63 11.80
C ARG A 151 4.32 -5.11 11.84
N ILE A 152 4.22 -4.45 10.69
CA ILE A 152 4.08 -2.99 10.60
C ILE A 152 2.79 -2.56 11.29
N TYR A 153 1.67 -3.23 11.04
CA TYR A 153 0.38 -2.89 11.66
C TYR A 153 0.40 -3.06 13.19
N ALA A 154 0.92 -4.18 13.67
CA ALA A 154 1.05 -4.42 15.11
C ALA A 154 1.94 -3.35 15.80
N GLN A 155 3.08 -2.98 15.18
CA GLN A 155 3.96 -1.93 15.68
C GLN A 155 3.34 -0.52 15.62
N ALA A 156 2.40 -0.30 14.70
CA ALA A 156 1.64 0.94 14.60
C ALA A 156 0.48 1.03 15.61
N GLY A 157 0.22 -0.04 16.36
CA GLY A 157 -0.82 -0.11 17.39
C GLY A 157 -2.14 -0.71 16.93
N PHE A 158 -2.24 -1.20 15.69
CA PHE A 158 -3.42 -1.96 15.27
C PHE A 158 -3.54 -3.26 16.05
N ARG A 159 -4.78 -3.65 16.32
CA ARG A 159 -5.13 -4.92 16.98
C ARG A 159 -5.93 -5.79 16.03
N LEU A 160 -5.61 -7.08 15.99
CA LEU A 160 -6.39 -8.09 15.27
C LEU A 160 -7.76 -8.22 15.94
N VAL A 161 -8.83 -8.02 15.19
CA VAL A 161 -10.21 -8.09 15.71
C VAL A 161 -11.01 -9.24 15.09
N GLU A 162 -10.62 -9.72 13.92
CA GLU A 162 -11.27 -10.83 13.25
C GLU A 162 -10.28 -11.58 12.38
N ALA A 163 -10.40 -12.91 12.34
CA ALA A 163 -9.65 -13.76 11.42
C ALA A 163 -10.57 -14.88 10.92
N ALA A 164 -10.63 -15.08 9.62
CA ALA A 164 -11.47 -16.10 9.01
C ALA A 164 -10.76 -16.76 7.82
N PRO A 165 -10.83 -18.10 7.70
CA PRO A 165 -10.32 -18.80 6.53
C PRO A 165 -11.16 -18.45 5.29
N HIS A 166 -10.51 -18.31 4.16
CA HIS A 166 -11.16 -18.10 2.87
C HIS A 166 -10.29 -18.64 1.75
N ARG A 167 -10.91 -18.85 0.57
CA ARG A 167 -10.19 -19.21 -0.65
C ARG A 167 -10.27 -18.04 -1.62
N SER A 168 -9.13 -17.43 -1.94
CA SER A 168 -9.02 -16.33 -2.90
C SER A 168 -7.67 -16.36 -3.59
N PHE A 169 -7.59 -15.78 -4.78
CA PHE A 169 -6.34 -15.63 -5.54
C PHE A 169 -5.64 -16.97 -5.79
N GLY A 170 -6.42 -18.06 -5.96
CA GLY A 170 -5.89 -19.42 -6.15
C GLY A 170 -5.32 -20.07 -4.89
N GLN A 171 -5.41 -19.44 -3.72
CA GLN A 171 -4.80 -19.89 -2.46
C GLN A 171 -5.84 -20.08 -1.36
N ASP A 172 -5.58 -20.99 -0.41
CA ASP A 172 -6.26 -21.06 0.87
C ASP A 172 -5.54 -20.14 1.86
N LEU A 173 -6.24 -19.16 2.39
CA LEU A 173 -5.70 -18.03 3.17
C LEU A 173 -6.52 -17.83 4.43
N VAL A 174 -5.96 -17.07 5.40
CA VAL A 174 -6.71 -16.51 6.51
C VAL A 174 -6.74 -15.00 6.34
N GLY A 175 -7.94 -14.47 6.08
CA GLY A 175 -8.20 -13.04 6.03
C GLY A 175 -8.27 -12.47 7.45
N GLU A 176 -7.63 -11.37 7.67
CA GLU A 176 -7.53 -10.71 8.98
C GLU A 176 -8.02 -9.27 8.91
N THR A 177 -8.95 -8.90 9.78
CA THR A 177 -9.34 -7.51 10.01
C THR A 177 -8.61 -6.96 11.23
N TRP A 178 -7.97 -5.83 11.05
CA TRP A 178 -7.25 -5.13 12.11
C TRP A 178 -7.86 -3.75 12.33
N MET A 179 -7.84 -3.25 13.58
CA MET A 179 -8.37 -1.94 13.96
C MET A 179 -7.40 -1.18 14.86
N LEU A 180 -7.42 0.14 14.68
CA LEU A 180 -6.69 1.12 15.49
C LEU A 180 -7.66 2.22 15.94
N ASP A 181 -7.70 2.54 17.22
CA ASP A 181 -8.34 3.74 17.76
C ASP A 181 -7.38 4.93 17.57
N LEU A 182 -7.88 6.08 17.05
CA LEU A 182 -7.07 7.23 16.62
C LEU A 182 -6.98 8.36 17.66
#